data_170bc5aa9797e4aa0dac0d043e29ae37
#
_entry.id   170bc5aa9797e4aa0dac0d043e29ae37
#
_cell.length_a   1.000
_cell.length_b   1.000
_cell.length_c   1.000
_cell.angle_alpha   90.00
_cell.angle_beta   90.00
_cell.angle_gamma   90.00
#
_symmetry.space_group_name_H-M   'P 1'
#
loop_
_entity.id
_entity.type
_entity.pdbx_description
1 polymer ?
#
loop_
_entity_poly.entity_id
_entity_poly.type
_entity_poly.pdbx_seq_one_letter_code
_entity_poly.pdbx_strand_id
1 'polypeptide(L)'
;MSKKIIHIFAMIPFFCACEKVWEADLREKALDTIRGIYEIESAVWEGQEPLDINGDGNATFDYYSEYLSIDAGTGDYKSYINNKSASIMIPVISRVYGYNGSERLIRDRWEITGYTNVLIEGESARVEMTFEKNIEFKHTGYGEFTVRTDVTVPDNQGRDSTAPVLMKFIRVNYLGK
;
A
#
# COMPACT_ATOMS: atom_id res chain seq x y z
N MET A 1 -6.77 -64.89 15.13
CA MET A 1 -6.07 -63.81 14.40
C MET A 1 -7.10 -62.78 14.02
N SER A 2 -7.11 -61.61 14.64
CA SER A 2 -7.71 -60.37 14.20
C SER A 2 -8.09 -59.48 15.41
N LYS A 3 -7.14 -58.70 15.91
CA LYS A 3 -7.44 -57.58 16.82
C LYS A 3 -6.40 -56.45 16.77
N LYS A 4 -5.57 -56.35 15.70
CA LYS A 4 -4.47 -55.33 15.64
C LYS A 4 -4.62 -54.27 14.52
N ILE A 5 -5.69 -54.28 13.73
CA ILE A 5 -5.78 -53.35 12.56
C ILE A 5 -6.63 -52.08 12.84
N ILE A 6 -7.37 -52.04 13.95
CA ILE A 6 -8.33 -50.95 14.18
C ILE A 6 -7.68 -49.65 14.76
N HIS A 7 -6.45 -49.71 15.27
CA HIS A 7 -5.83 -48.52 15.92
C HIS A 7 -5.09 -47.58 14.99
N ILE A 8 -4.81 -47.96 13.73
CA ILE A 8 -4.05 -47.11 12.81
C ILE A 8 -4.96 -46.07 12.11
N PHE A 9 -6.24 -46.35 11.94
CA PHE A 9 -7.16 -45.42 11.25
C PHE A 9 -7.66 -44.24 12.10
N ALA A 10 -7.53 -44.30 13.41
CA ALA A 10 -7.97 -43.21 14.30
C ALA A 10 -6.93 -42.09 14.47
N MET A 11 -5.66 -42.32 14.10
CA MET A 11 -4.61 -41.31 14.24
C MET A 11 -4.47 -40.37 13.03
N ILE A 12 -4.86 -40.81 11.83
CA ILE A 12 -4.71 -40.00 10.61
C ILE A 12 -5.49 -38.68 10.64
N PRO A 13 -6.77 -38.61 11.13
CA PRO A 13 -7.47 -37.34 11.19
C PRO A 13 -6.89 -36.34 12.20
N PHE A 14 -6.20 -36.80 13.25
CA PHE A 14 -5.57 -35.92 14.24
C PHE A 14 -4.34 -35.19 13.68
N PHE A 15 -3.52 -35.83 12.88
CA PHE A 15 -2.35 -35.19 12.24
C PHE A 15 -2.79 -34.13 11.22
N CYS A 16 -3.78 -34.41 10.38
CA CYS A 16 -4.33 -33.45 9.44
C CYS A 16 -5.01 -32.24 10.11
N ALA A 17 -5.63 -32.44 11.29
CA ALA A 17 -6.25 -31.34 12.04
C ALA A 17 -5.19 -30.43 12.68
N CYS A 18 -4.11 -30.98 13.22
CA CYS A 18 -3.00 -30.21 13.79
C CYS A 18 -2.26 -29.38 12.72
N GLU A 19 -2.03 -29.95 11.53
CA GLU A 19 -1.38 -29.26 10.42
C GLU A 19 -2.21 -28.06 9.95
N LYS A 20 -3.52 -28.22 9.76
CA LYS A 20 -4.42 -27.13 9.39
C LYS A 20 -4.51 -26.01 10.42
N VAL A 21 -4.48 -26.34 11.71
CA VAL A 21 -4.49 -25.32 12.79
C VAL A 21 -3.18 -24.53 12.79
N TRP A 22 -2.05 -25.21 12.60
CA TRP A 22 -0.75 -24.58 12.55
C TRP A 22 -0.60 -23.64 11.33
N GLU A 23 -1.03 -24.06 10.13
CA GLU A 23 -1.04 -23.22 8.94
C GLU A 23 -1.92 -21.97 9.13
N ALA A 24 -3.08 -22.11 9.78
CA ALA A 24 -3.95 -20.97 10.06
C ALA A 24 -3.29 -19.95 11.00
N ASP A 25 -2.56 -20.42 12.02
CA ASP A 25 -1.81 -19.56 12.94
C ASP A 25 -0.67 -18.81 12.22
N LEU A 26 0.08 -19.49 11.34
CA LEU A 26 1.11 -18.86 10.53
C LEU A 26 0.54 -17.78 9.60
N ARG A 27 -0.59 -18.06 8.94
CA ARG A 27 -1.27 -17.08 8.09
C ARG A 27 -1.69 -15.85 8.87
N GLU A 28 -2.29 -16.05 10.02
CA GLU A 28 -2.76 -14.96 10.87
C GLU A 28 -1.58 -14.09 11.36
N LYS A 29 -0.49 -14.71 11.83
CA LYS A 29 0.71 -13.98 12.23
C LYS A 29 1.32 -13.18 11.08
N ALA A 30 1.37 -13.73 9.88
CA ALA A 30 1.87 -13.01 8.72
C ALA A 30 0.98 -11.80 8.37
N LEU A 31 -0.34 -11.97 8.40
CA LEU A 31 -1.29 -10.88 8.15
C LEU A 31 -1.22 -9.78 9.21
N ASP A 32 -0.98 -10.14 10.48
CA ASP A 32 -0.85 -9.17 11.58
C ASP A 32 0.29 -8.18 11.36
N THR A 33 1.31 -8.56 10.56
CA THR A 33 2.41 -7.65 10.24
C THR A 33 1.99 -6.49 9.34
N ILE A 34 0.92 -6.67 8.54
CA ILE A 34 0.55 -5.72 7.49
C ILE A 34 -0.89 -5.23 7.54
N ARG A 35 -1.81 -5.94 8.21
CA ARG A 35 -3.21 -5.45 8.30
C ARG A 35 -3.29 -4.11 8.99
N GLY A 36 -4.05 -3.18 8.45
CA GLY A 36 -4.27 -1.91 9.12
C GLY A 36 -4.80 -0.80 8.23
N ILE A 37 -4.89 0.36 8.84
CA ILE A 37 -5.12 1.64 8.22
C ILE A 37 -3.80 2.39 8.22
N TYR A 38 -3.45 2.98 7.08
CA TYR A 38 -2.14 3.56 6.85
C TYR A 38 -2.27 5.00 6.37
N GLU A 39 -1.32 5.82 6.79
CA GLU A 39 -1.10 7.16 6.28
C GLU A 39 0.31 7.27 5.68
N ILE A 40 0.48 8.24 4.80
CA ILE A 40 1.78 8.52 4.21
C ILE A 40 2.63 9.26 5.24
N GLU A 41 3.82 8.72 5.50
CA GLU A 41 4.84 9.38 6.33
C GLU A 41 5.72 10.29 5.48
N SER A 42 6.08 9.84 4.28
CA SER A 42 6.92 10.60 3.36
C SER A 42 6.69 10.18 1.91
N ALA A 43 6.97 11.08 0.98
CA ALA A 43 7.02 10.76 -0.44
C ALA A 43 8.13 11.55 -1.11
N VAL A 44 9.03 10.85 -1.82
CA VAL A 44 10.21 11.42 -2.47
C VAL A 44 10.06 11.33 -3.97
N TRP A 45 10.20 12.45 -4.64
CA TRP A 45 10.27 12.56 -6.09
C TRP A 45 11.64 12.08 -6.59
N GLU A 46 11.62 11.14 -7.52
CA GLU A 46 12.86 10.58 -8.11
C GLU A 46 13.11 11.07 -9.54
N GLY A 47 12.50 12.19 -9.93
CA GLY A 47 12.78 12.88 -11.20
C GLY A 47 14.17 13.51 -11.22
N GLN A 48 14.60 13.96 -12.39
CA GLN A 48 15.92 14.57 -12.58
C GLN A 48 16.02 15.95 -11.94
N GLU A 49 14.94 16.70 -11.94
CA GLU A 49 14.84 18.06 -11.42
C GLU A 49 13.95 18.08 -10.17
N PRO A 50 14.26 18.94 -9.17
CA PRO A 50 13.38 19.14 -8.05
C PRO A 50 12.07 19.83 -8.47
N LEU A 51 11.01 19.67 -7.69
CA LEU A 51 9.69 20.24 -7.94
C LEU A 51 9.52 21.58 -7.20
N ASP A 52 8.88 22.52 -7.87
CA ASP A 52 8.32 23.75 -7.29
C ASP A 52 6.87 23.86 -7.81
N ILE A 53 5.97 23.07 -7.24
CA ILE A 53 4.60 22.92 -7.73
C ILE A 53 3.75 24.09 -7.32
N ASN A 54 3.97 24.61 -6.11
CA ASN A 54 3.23 25.75 -5.55
C ASN A 54 3.71 27.11 -6.08
N GLY A 55 4.90 27.14 -6.77
CA GLY A 55 5.45 28.34 -7.38
C GLY A 55 6.04 29.34 -6.37
N ASP A 56 6.45 28.86 -5.18
CA ASP A 56 7.03 29.72 -4.13
C ASP A 56 8.54 29.98 -4.29
N GLY A 57 9.18 29.32 -5.27
CA GLY A 57 10.60 29.42 -5.59
C GLY A 57 11.48 28.46 -4.79
N ASN A 58 10.92 27.56 -3.99
CA ASN A 58 11.64 26.61 -3.16
C ASN A 58 11.52 25.19 -3.73
N ALA A 59 12.20 24.91 -4.83
CA ALA A 59 12.17 23.60 -5.45
C ALA A 59 12.76 22.51 -4.55
N THR A 60 12.08 21.36 -4.44
CA THR A 60 12.45 20.25 -3.56
C THR A 60 12.19 18.87 -4.20
N PHE A 61 12.88 17.83 -3.71
CA PHE A 61 12.55 16.43 -4.00
C PHE A 61 11.56 15.83 -2.99
N ASP A 62 11.18 16.58 -1.96
CA ASP A 62 10.12 16.18 -1.02
C ASP A 62 8.73 16.41 -1.67
N TYR A 63 8.29 15.40 -2.41
CA TYR A 63 6.99 15.41 -3.08
C TYR A 63 5.83 15.61 -2.10
N TYR A 64 5.94 15.04 -0.88
CA TYR A 64 4.86 15.14 0.10
C TYR A 64 4.70 16.56 0.64
N SER A 65 5.80 17.27 0.84
CA SER A 65 5.77 18.69 1.22
C SER A 65 5.13 19.55 0.14
N GLU A 66 5.52 19.38 -1.12
CA GLU A 66 4.91 20.07 -2.26
C GLU A 66 3.42 19.75 -2.39
N TYR A 67 3.06 18.48 -2.29
CA TYR A 67 1.66 18.05 -2.30
C TYR A 67 0.83 18.70 -1.20
N LEU A 68 1.36 18.80 0.02
CA LEU A 68 0.65 19.43 1.15
C LEU A 68 0.50 20.95 1.00
N SER A 69 1.38 21.60 0.23
CA SER A 69 1.33 23.05 -0.03
C SER A 69 0.17 23.44 -0.97
N ILE A 70 -0.38 22.50 -1.74
CA ILE A 70 -1.49 22.75 -2.66
C ILE A 70 -2.83 22.74 -1.92
N ASP A 71 -3.81 23.48 -2.43
CA ASP A 71 -5.16 23.53 -1.87
C ASP A 71 -5.78 22.14 -1.68
N ALA A 72 -6.43 21.93 -0.54
CA ALA A 72 -7.05 20.65 -0.23
C ALA A 72 -8.18 20.32 -1.23
N GLY A 73 -8.01 19.18 -1.89
CA GLY A 73 -9.12 18.46 -2.53
C GLY A 73 -10.01 17.80 -1.47
N THR A 74 -11.10 17.21 -1.91
CA THR A 74 -12.01 16.47 -1.02
C THR A 74 -11.63 15.00 -0.97
N GLY A 75 -11.48 14.41 0.23
CA GLY A 75 -11.43 12.97 0.37
C GLY A 75 -10.55 12.43 1.50
N ASP A 76 -10.74 11.17 1.82
CA ASP A 76 -9.92 10.39 2.74
C ASP A 76 -8.66 9.92 2.00
N TYR A 77 -7.49 10.16 2.58
CA TYR A 77 -6.18 9.78 2.02
C TYR A 77 -5.59 8.54 2.72
N LYS A 78 -6.42 7.80 3.45
CA LYS A 78 -5.98 6.60 4.16
C LYS A 78 -5.98 5.40 3.24
N SER A 79 -4.91 4.63 3.32
CA SER A 79 -4.80 3.33 2.68
C SER A 79 -5.26 2.22 3.63
N TYR A 80 -5.79 1.15 3.07
CA TYR A 80 -6.36 0.03 3.84
C TYR A 80 -5.80 -1.28 3.35
N ILE A 81 -5.34 -2.12 4.27
CA ILE A 81 -4.93 -3.50 3.99
C ILE A 81 -5.66 -4.43 4.95
N ASN A 82 -6.35 -5.41 4.38
CA ASN A 82 -7.06 -6.45 5.13
C ASN A 82 -6.63 -7.86 4.67
N ASN A 83 -7.32 -8.89 5.14
CA ASN A 83 -6.97 -10.29 4.88
C ASN A 83 -7.06 -10.72 3.41
N LYS A 84 -7.73 -9.94 2.56
CA LYS A 84 -8.04 -10.33 1.17
C LYS A 84 -7.67 -9.27 0.15
N SER A 85 -7.65 -8.01 0.56
CA SER A 85 -7.49 -6.89 -0.35
C SER A 85 -6.67 -5.76 0.25
N ALA A 86 -6.12 -4.95 -0.63
CA ALA A 86 -5.49 -3.69 -0.32
C ALA A 86 -6.11 -2.58 -1.18
N SER A 87 -6.23 -1.41 -0.59
CA SER A 87 -6.57 -0.16 -1.26
C SER A 87 -5.51 0.86 -0.85
N ILE A 88 -4.63 1.20 -1.78
CA ILE A 88 -3.53 2.13 -1.55
C ILE A 88 -3.88 3.46 -2.19
N MET A 89 -3.91 4.51 -1.38
CA MET A 89 -4.17 5.88 -1.82
C MET A 89 -2.86 6.57 -2.18
N ILE A 90 -2.65 6.83 -3.46
CA ILE A 90 -1.49 7.53 -4.00
C ILE A 90 -1.85 9.01 -4.10
N PRO A 91 -1.11 9.92 -3.43
CA PRO A 91 -1.31 11.34 -3.56
C PRO A 91 -0.93 11.78 -4.98
N VAL A 92 -1.82 12.49 -5.64
CA VAL A 92 -1.58 13.09 -6.94
C VAL A 92 -2.06 14.53 -6.95
N ILE A 93 -1.55 15.32 -7.88
CA ILE A 93 -1.95 16.70 -8.07
C ILE A 93 -2.70 16.78 -9.39
N SER A 94 -3.92 17.26 -9.33
CA SER A 94 -4.79 17.41 -10.49
C SER A 94 -4.96 18.89 -10.84
N ARG A 95 -5.02 19.15 -12.14
CA ARG A 95 -5.31 20.45 -12.72
C ARG A 95 -6.81 20.57 -12.96
N VAL A 96 -7.42 21.58 -12.39
CA VAL A 96 -8.86 21.84 -12.58
C VAL A 96 -9.10 23.23 -13.16
N TYR A 97 -10.13 23.35 -13.99
CA TYR A 97 -10.48 24.58 -14.68
C TYR A 97 -11.79 25.12 -14.13
N GLY A 98 -11.78 26.39 -13.70
CA GLY A 98 -13.00 27.11 -13.33
C GLY A 98 -13.83 27.54 -14.53
N TYR A 99 -15.08 27.95 -14.30
CA TYR A 99 -16.01 28.43 -15.34
C TYR A 99 -15.47 29.63 -16.14
N ASN A 100 -14.61 30.43 -15.53
CA ASN A 100 -13.96 31.59 -16.14
C ASN A 100 -12.66 31.24 -16.89
N GLY A 101 -12.35 29.95 -17.03
CA GLY A 101 -11.10 29.47 -17.63
C GLY A 101 -9.87 29.57 -16.72
N SER A 102 -10.05 29.99 -15.45
CA SER A 102 -8.94 29.96 -14.50
C SER A 102 -8.52 28.53 -14.20
N GLU A 103 -7.22 28.31 -14.22
CA GLU A 103 -6.61 27.04 -13.85
C GLU A 103 -6.16 27.10 -12.39
N ARG A 104 -6.34 26.00 -11.68
CA ARG A 104 -5.75 25.79 -10.34
C ARG A 104 -5.36 24.36 -10.14
N LEU A 105 -4.35 24.15 -9.31
CA LEU A 105 -3.93 22.82 -8.84
C LEU A 105 -4.72 22.48 -7.58
N ILE A 106 -5.09 21.20 -7.46
CA ILE A 106 -5.73 20.65 -6.28
C ILE A 106 -5.05 19.37 -5.86
N ARG A 107 -5.05 19.08 -4.58
CA ARG A 107 -4.71 17.74 -4.07
C ARG A 107 -5.79 16.75 -4.48
N ASP A 108 -5.37 15.64 -5.04
CA ASP A 108 -6.22 14.55 -5.47
C ASP A 108 -5.57 13.20 -5.10
N ARG A 109 -6.19 12.09 -5.46
CA ARG A 109 -5.67 10.76 -5.17
C ARG A 109 -5.99 9.77 -6.27
N TRP A 110 -5.11 8.80 -6.45
CA TRP A 110 -5.42 7.56 -7.14
C TRP A 110 -5.60 6.44 -6.13
N GLU A 111 -6.67 5.70 -6.27
CA GLU A 111 -6.83 4.43 -5.58
C GLU A 111 -6.22 3.31 -6.43
N ILE A 112 -5.31 2.56 -5.83
CA ILE A 112 -4.75 1.34 -6.42
C ILE A 112 -5.23 0.17 -5.60
N THR A 113 -6.06 -0.67 -6.23
CA THR A 113 -6.58 -1.88 -5.60
C THR A 113 -5.65 -3.05 -5.82
N GLY A 114 -5.63 -3.96 -4.86
CA GLY A 114 -4.82 -5.16 -4.88
C GLY A 114 -5.40 -6.27 -4.03
N TYR A 115 -4.79 -7.45 -4.16
CA TYR A 115 -5.16 -8.65 -3.41
C TYR A 115 -4.03 -9.05 -2.49
N THR A 116 -4.39 -9.40 -1.26
CA THR A 116 -3.48 -9.92 -0.25
C THR A 116 -3.49 -11.44 -0.32
N ASN A 117 -2.33 -12.04 -0.46
CA ASN A 117 -2.13 -13.48 -0.40
C ASN A 117 -1.08 -13.84 0.65
N VAL A 118 -1.19 -15.01 1.26
CA VAL A 118 -0.20 -15.50 2.21
C VAL A 118 0.36 -16.81 1.70
N LEU A 119 1.66 -16.82 1.43
CA LEU A 119 2.41 -18.00 1.06
C LEU A 119 3.01 -18.63 2.32
N ILE A 120 2.84 -19.94 2.46
CA ILE A 120 3.46 -20.75 3.52
C ILE A 120 4.63 -21.49 2.91
N GLU A 121 5.80 -21.33 3.51
CA GLU A 121 7.05 -21.94 3.10
C GLU A 121 7.69 -22.64 4.31
N GLY A 122 7.44 -23.95 4.44
CA GLY A 122 7.87 -24.72 5.62
C GLY A 122 7.25 -24.14 6.90
N GLU A 123 8.08 -23.76 7.87
CA GLU A 123 7.68 -23.22 9.17
C GLU A 123 7.48 -21.69 9.17
N SER A 124 7.47 -21.05 8.01
CA SER A 124 7.28 -19.61 7.86
C SER A 124 6.13 -19.28 6.94
N ALA A 125 5.62 -18.06 7.06
CA ALA A 125 4.64 -17.50 6.15
C ALA A 125 5.01 -16.06 5.80
N ARG A 126 4.78 -15.67 4.55
CA ARG A 126 4.98 -14.30 4.08
C ARG A 126 3.73 -13.77 3.38
N VAL A 127 3.53 -12.47 3.45
CA VAL A 127 2.47 -11.81 2.71
C VAL A 127 3.00 -11.41 1.33
N GLU A 128 2.24 -11.76 0.30
CA GLU A 128 2.41 -11.24 -1.06
C GLU A 128 1.22 -10.37 -1.43
N MET A 129 1.49 -9.29 -2.13
CA MET A 129 0.45 -8.41 -2.64
C MET A 129 0.55 -8.32 -4.16
N THR A 130 -0.60 -8.48 -4.82
CA THR A 130 -0.72 -8.31 -6.26
C THR A 130 -1.64 -7.13 -6.53
N PHE A 131 -1.18 -6.17 -7.32
CA PHE A 131 -1.93 -4.96 -7.65
C PHE A 131 -2.39 -4.96 -9.10
N GLU A 132 -3.51 -4.28 -9.36
CA GLU A 132 -4.06 -4.12 -10.71
C GLU A 132 -3.21 -3.19 -11.59
N LYS A 133 -2.43 -2.31 -10.97
CA LYS A 133 -1.45 -1.44 -11.64
C LYS A 133 -0.04 -1.91 -11.34
N ASN A 134 0.86 -1.66 -12.28
CA ASN A 134 2.28 -1.94 -12.07
C ASN A 134 2.86 -0.94 -11.07
N ILE A 135 2.97 -1.38 -9.82
CA ILE A 135 3.63 -0.64 -8.74
C ILE A 135 4.67 -1.54 -8.08
N GLU A 136 5.74 -0.95 -7.61
CA GLU A 136 6.69 -1.63 -6.76
C GLU A 136 6.26 -1.49 -5.30
N PHE A 137 5.76 -2.59 -4.73
CA PHE A 137 5.36 -2.65 -3.32
C PHE A 137 6.40 -3.43 -2.52
N LYS A 138 6.80 -2.88 -1.38
CA LYS A 138 7.74 -3.55 -0.47
C LYS A 138 7.30 -3.41 0.98
N HIS A 139 7.04 -4.53 1.63
CA HIS A 139 6.86 -4.59 3.08
C HIS A 139 8.20 -4.38 3.76
N THR A 140 8.34 -3.33 4.57
CA THR A 140 9.62 -2.90 5.16
C THR A 140 9.73 -3.19 6.65
N GLY A 141 8.61 -3.43 7.32
CA GLY A 141 8.59 -3.72 8.75
C GLY A 141 7.18 -3.91 9.29
N TYR A 142 7.05 -4.16 10.59
CA TYR A 142 5.75 -4.34 11.23
C TYR A 142 4.93 -3.04 11.15
N GLY A 143 3.87 -3.08 10.32
CA GLY A 143 3.03 -1.91 10.09
C GLY A 143 3.67 -0.83 9.22
N GLU A 144 4.65 -1.19 8.38
CA GLU A 144 5.27 -0.27 7.45
C GLU A 144 5.43 -0.91 6.08
N PHE A 145 5.22 -0.11 5.03
CA PHE A 145 5.53 -0.51 3.66
C PHE A 145 5.91 0.70 2.79
N THR A 146 6.55 0.43 1.67
CA THR A 146 6.81 1.43 0.64
C THR A 146 6.10 1.07 -0.66
N VAL A 147 5.71 2.12 -1.38
CA VAL A 147 5.20 2.03 -2.75
C VAL A 147 6.03 2.94 -3.63
N ARG A 148 6.47 2.43 -4.78
CA ARG A 148 7.11 3.21 -5.81
C ARG A 148 6.28 3.10 -7.09
N THR A 149 5.86 4.23 -7.64
CA THR A 149 5.06 4.30 -8.86
C THR A 149 5.29 5.61 -9.58
N ASP A 150 5.06 5.64 -10.88
CA ASP A 150 5.11 6.87 -11.65
C ASP A 150 3.94 7.78 -11.32
N VAL A 151 4.25 9.04 -11.06
CA VAL A 151 3.27 10.10 -10.83
C VAL A 151 3.52 11.20 -11.86
N THR A 152 2.46 11.70 -12.46
CA THR A 152 2.51 12.87 -13.32
C THR A 152 2.18 14.10 -12.49
N VAL A 153 3.07 15.07 -12.50
CA VAL A 153 2.96 16.30 -11.74
C VAL A 153 2.91 17.48 -12.72
N PRO A 154 1.86 18.31 -12.66
CA PRO A 154 1.81 19.55 -13.43
C PRO A 154 2.81 20.56 -12.84
N ASP A 155 3.60 21.19 -13.71
CA ASP A 155 4.43 22.33 -13.29
C ASP A 155 3.64 23.66 -13.38
N ASN A 156 4.18 24.70 -12.75
CA ASN A 156 3.62 26.05 -12.77
C ASN A 156 3.70 26.74 -14.15
N GLN A 157 4.37 26.13 -15.13
CA GLN A 157 4.47 26.62 -16.52
C GLN A 157 3.47 25.91 -17.46
N GLY A 158 2.56 25.10 -16.91
CA GLY A 158 1.57 24.37 -17.69
C GLY A 158 2.09 23.09 -18.36
N ARG A 159 3.29 22.61 -18.01
CA ARG A 159 3.87 21.35 -18.49
C ARG A 159 3.66 20.27 -17.44
N ASP A 160 3.61 19.04 -17.89
CA ASP A 160 3.50 17.87 -17.02
C ASP A 160 4.85 17.12 -16.99
N SER A 161 5.34 16.83 -15.80
CA SER A 161 6.51 16.00 -15.56
C SER A 161 6.09 14.67 -14.98
N THR A 162 6.61 13.57 -15.52
CA THR A 162 6.33 12.22 -15.00
C THR A 162 7.61 11.57 -14.53
N ALA A 163 7.62 11.10 -13.29
CA ALA A 163 8.73 10.34 -12.75
C ALA A 163 8.24 9.44 -11.59
N PRO A 164 9.06 8.46 -11.16
CA PRO A 164 8.75 7.67 -9.99
C PRO A 164 8.70 8.53 -8.73
N VAL A 165 7.75 8.18 -7.85
CA VAL A 165 7.67 8.68 -6.47
C VAL A 165 7.77 7.49 -5.54
N LEU A 166 8.74 7.53 -4.62
CA LEU A 166 8.89 6.57 -3.55
C LEU A 166 8.14 7.07 -2.31
N MET A 167 7.10 6.36 -1.91
CA MET A 167 6.24 6.70 -0.79
C MET A 167 6.42 5.71 0.35
N LYS A 168 6.55 6.20 1.58
CA LYS A 168 6.54 5.40 2.79
C LYS A 168 5.21 5.56 3.51
N PHE A 169 4.63 4.43 3.90
CA PHE A 169 3.37 4.34 4.64
C PHE A 169 3.61 3.74 6.02
N ILE A 170 2.97 4.33 7.02
CA ILE A 170 2.98 3.85 8.39
C ILE A 170 1.55 3.55 8.86
N ARG A 171 1.42 2.49 9.65
CA ARG A 171 0.14 2.09 10.22
C ARG A 171 -0.27 3.02 11.34
N VAL A 172 -1.45 3.65 11.18
CA VAL A 172 -2.04 4.55 12.19
C VAL A 172 -3.15 3.87 12.99
N ASN A 173 -3.73 2.79 12.45
CA ASN A 173 -4.70 1.99 13.18
C ASN A 173 -4.63 0.52 12.75
N TYR A 174 -4.86 -0.37 13.69
CA TYR A 174 -4.91 -1.80 13.45
C TYR A 174 -6.35 -2.23 13.16
N LEU A 175 -6.56 -2.86 12.01
CA LEU A 175 -7.85 -3.51 11.71
C LEU A 175 -7.85 -4.85 12.44
N GLY A 176 -8.27 -4.83 13.72
CA GLY A 176 -8.43 -6.03 14.53
C GLY A 176 -9.43 -7.03 13.92
N LYS A 177 -9.46 -8.23 14.54
CA LYS A 177 -10.40 -9.32 14.18
C LYS A 177 -11.84 -8.86 14.29
#